data_c5c818a7120d093197bf1c9ea5db78f4
#
_entry.id   c5c818a7120d093197bf1c9ea5db78f4
#
_cell.length_a   1.000
_cell.length_b   1.000
_cell.length_c   1.000
_cell.angle_alpha   90.00
_cell.angle_beta   90.00
_cell.angle_gamma   90.00
#
_symmetry.space_group_name_H-M   'P 1'
#
loop_
_entity.id
_entity.type
_entity.pdbx_description
1 polymer ?
#
loop_
_entity_poly.entity_id
_entity_poly.type
_entity_poly.pdbx_seq_one_letter_code
_entity_poly.pdbx_strand_id
1 'polypeptide(L)'
;EFSWTERERYEINCNRLLSLSDVPIPDCQVLVACGQYDSFTLPHENANFALQCPNMQFAMIANADHVPQLQRRKETMNLFTTFLKGENIHDVEGILPLTREEMQAMERRGEARIKPLQTQVQLSHRTHLETISAHMVDVNFFGVLLQLEQPEHAQQIEATPRDLALNLLDEEGEFKIECLMFDVTATHARALFKHGNFDVAERLQRFILRQTPQPMV
;
A
#
# COMPACT_ATOMS: atom_id res chain seq x y z
N GLU A 1 25.10 -5.86 -8.56
CA GLU A 1 24.88 -7.33 -8.54
C GLU A 1 25.35 -7.84 -7.19
N PHE A 2 24.41 -8.34 -6.38
CA PHE A 2 24.76 -9.03 -5.14
C PHE A 2 25.45 -10.35 -5.46
N SER A 3 26.57 -10.65 -4.81
CA SER A 3 27.18 -11.96 -4.90
C SER A 3 26.21 -13.02 -4.35
N TRP A 4 26.31 -14.28 -4.83
CA TRP A 4 25.50 -15.38 -4.33
C TRP A 4 25.58 -15.53 -2.80
N THR A 5 26.74 -15.27 -2.21
CA THR A 5 26.96 -15.29 -0.76
C THR A 5 26.19 -14.19 -0.02
N GLU A 6 25.98 -13.03 -0.61
CA GLU A 6 25.18 -11.94 -0.03
C GLU A 6 23.70 -12.27 -0.10
N ARG A 7 23.25 -12.87 -1.20
CA ARG A 7 21.88 -13.34 -1.37
C ARG A 7 21.52 -14.45 -0.37
N GLU A 8 22.40 -15.43 -0.19
CA GLU A 8 22.23 -16.48 0.81
C GLU A 8 22.17 -15.91 2.23
N ARG A 9 23.05 -14.95 2.58
CA ARG A 9 23.00 -14.24 3.87
C ARG A 9 21.71 -13.47 4.05
N TYR A 10 21.23 -12.81 3.02
CA TYR A 10 19.95 -12.09 3.06
C TYR A 10 18.79 -13.06 3.31
N GLU A 11 18.71 -14.16 2.58
CA GLU A 11 17.67 -15.20 2.77
C GLU A 11 17.74 -15.84 4.17
N ILE A 12 18.93 -16.15 4.67
CA ILE A 12 19.12 -16.66 6.02
C ILE A 12 18.65 -15.65 7.07
N ASN A 13 18.98 -14.38 6.89
CA ASN A 13 18.57 -13.33 7.82
C ASN A 13 17.05 -13.08 7.76
N CYS A 14 16.45 -13.08 6.58
CA CYS A 14 14.98 -13.00 6.43
C CYS A 14 14.28 -14.19 7.11
N ASN A 15 14.77 -15.41 6.89
CA ASN A 15 14.22 -16.60 7.54
C ASN A 15 14.39 -16.57 9.06
N ARG A 16 15.50 -16.05 9.56
CA ARG A 16 15.69 -15.82 11.01
C ARG A 16 14.72 -14.78 11.55
N LEU A 17 14.50 -13.67 10.85
CA LEU A 17 13.53 -12.65 11.25
C LEU A 17 12.10 -13.21 11.25
N LEU A 18 11.74 -14.04 10.28
CA LEU A 18 10.43 -14.70 10.22
C LEU A 18 10.24 -15.78 11.32
N SER A 19 11.33 -16.35 11.85
CA SER A 19 11.30 -17.31 12.94
C SER A 19 11.32 -16.70 14.35
N LEU A 20 11.35 -15.37 14.47
CA LEU A 20 11.33 -14.65 15.75
C LEU A 20 9.94 -14.55 16.39
N SER A 21 9.07 -15.57 16.19
CA SER A 21 7.77 -15.67 16.89
C SER A 21 7.89 -15.67 18.42
N ASP A 22 9.09 -15.94 18.95
CA ASP A 22 9.36 -16.05 20.39
C ASP A 22 10.16 -14.86 20.96
N VAL A 23 10.19 -13.72 20.28
CA VAL A 23 10.82 -12.52 20.85
C VAL A 23 10.00 -12.04 22.05
N PRO A 24 10.60 -11.93 23.23
CA PRO A 24 9.88 -11.47 24.40
C PRO A 24 9.39 -10.03 24.16
N ILE A 25 8.10 -9.83 24.47
CA ILE A 25 7.45 -8.52 24.39
C ILE A 25 8.10 -7.62 25.43
N PRO A 26 8.58 -6.42 25.06
CA PRO A 26 9.22 -5.52 26.01
C PRO A 26 8.22 -4.97 27.03
N ASP A 27 8.63 -4.87 28.30
CA ASP A 27 7.82 -4.29 29.39
C ASP A 27 7.70 -2.75 29.29
N CYS A 28 8.42 -2.11 28.37
CA CYS A 28 8.37 -0.66 28.16
C CYS A 28 7.21 -0.27 27.24
N GLN A 29 6.88 1.01 27.23
CA GLN A 29 5.97 1.59 26.24
C GLN A 29 6.56 1.45 24.84
N VAL A 30 5.76 0.99 23.89
CA VAL A 30 6.15 0.78 22.49
C VAL A 30 5.23 1.57 21.60
N LEU A 31 5.79 2.28 20.63
CA LEU A 31 5.06 2.90 19.54
C LEU A 31 5.33 2.13 18.24
N VAL A 32 4.30 1.63 17.62
CA VAL A 32 4.32 1.11 16.25
C VAL A 32 3.77 2.19 15.34
N ALA A 33 4.52 2.60 14.33
CA ALA A 33 4.09 3.62 13.39
C ALA A 33 4.39 3.18 11.96
N CYS A 34 3.45 3.42 11.05
CA CYS A 34 3.61 3.16 9.62
C CYS A 34 3.00 4.31 8.80
N GLY A 35 3.26 4.33 7.51
CA GLY A 35 2.54 5.22 6.61
C GLY A 35 1.09 4.76 6.43
N GLN A 36 0.17 5.70 6.26
CA GLN A 36 -1.25 5.40 6.00
C GLN A 36 -1.42 4.53 4.75
N TYR A 37 -0.54 4.69 3.78
CA TYR A 37 -0.57 4.02 2.48
C TYR A 37 0.60 3.07 2.30
N ASP A 38 1.15 2.55 3.40
CA ASP A 38 2.26 1.60 3.35
C ASP A 38 1.84 0.36 2.54
N SER A 39 2.40 0.26 1.33
CA SER A 39 2.13 -0.80 0.38
C SER A 39 3.08 -1.99 0.54
N PHE A 40 4.13 -1.84 1.33
CA PHE A 40 5.13 -2.87 1.57
C PHE A 40 4.84 -3.66 2.86
N THR A 41 4.61 -2.95 3.98
CA THR A 41 4.11 -3.54 5.23
C THR A 41 2.74 -2.93 5.51
N LEU A 42 1.70 -3.67 5.19
CA LEU A 42 0.34 -3.13 5.21
C LEU A 42 -0.06 -2.62 6.60
N PRO A 43 -0.77 -1.49 6.71
CA PRO A 43 -1.15 -0.92 7.99
C PRO A 43 -1.88 -1.90 8.92
N HIS A 44 -2.74 -2.77 8.39
CA HIS A 44 -3.42 -3.79 9.19
C HIS A 44 -2.47 -4.85 9.77
N GLU A 45 -1.36 -5.18 9.09
CA GLU A 45 -0.34 -6.10 9.61
C GLU A 45 0.42 -5.46 10.78
N ASN A 46 0.77 -4.17 10.66
CA ASN A 46 1.36 -3.39 11.73
C ASN A 46 0.40 -3.24 12.92
N ALA A 47 -0.90 -3.03 12.68
CA ALA A 47 -1.93 -2.99 13.70
C ALA A 47 -2.08 -4.35 14.43
N ASN A 48 -2.09 -5.46 13.66
CA ASN A 48 -2.12 -6.81 14.23
C ASN A 48 -0.90 -7.11 15.09
N PHE A 49 0.28 -6.62 14.71
CA PHE A 49 1.48 -6.72 15.55
C PHE A 49 1.31 -5.90 16.84
N ALA A 50 0.83 -4.67 16.75
CA ALA A 50 0.58 -3.82 17.91
C ALA A 50 -0.45 -4.43 18.89
N LEU A 51 -1.45 -5.16 18.39
CA LEU A 51 -2.45 -5.84 19.22
C LEU A 51 -1.89 -6.95 20.11
N GLN A 52 -0.73 -7.52 19.76
CA GLN A 52 -0.07 -8.57 20.55
C GLN A 52 0.51 -8.04 21.87
N CYS A 53 0.68 -6.74 22.02
CA CYS A 53 1.32 -6.10 23.15
C CYS A 53 0.34 -5.18 23.89
N PRO A 54 0.13 -5.34 25.21
CA PRO A 54 -0.75 -4.45 25.98
C PRO A 54 -0.22 -3.02 26.07
N ASN A 55 1.09 -2.83 26.06
CA ASN A 55 1.78 -1.54 26.21
C ASN A 55 2.11 -0.87 24.86
N MET A 56 1.57 -1.36 23.75
CA MET A 56 1.78 -0.76 22.43
C MET A 56 0.71 0.26 22.09
N GLN A 57 1.18 1.38 21.57
CA GLN A 57 0.37 2.36 20.84
C GLN A 57 0.62 2.17 19.35
N PHE A 58 -0.40 2.37 18.56
CA PHE A 58 -0.31 2.30 17.09
C PHE A 58 -0.79 3.61 16.47
N ALA A 59 -0.04 4.11 15.50
CA ALA A 59 -0.42 5.30 14.76
C ALA A 59 -0.02 5.19 13.29
N MET A 60 -0.88 5.66 12.41
CA MET A 60 -0.52 5.88 11.00
C MET A 60 -0.11 7.33 10.79
N ILE A 61 0.88 7.54 9.94
CA ILE A 61 1.29 8.87 9.49
C ILE A 61 0.50 9.16 8.21
N ALA A 62 -0.36 10.17 8.27
CA ALA A 62 -1.24 10.53 7.17
C ALA A 62 -0.44 10.90 5.91
N ASN A 63 -0.94 10.45 4.76
CA ASN A 63 -0.35 10.75 3.47
C ASN A 63 1.14 10.32 3.35
N ALA A 64 1.49 9.19 3.93
CA ALA A 64 2.81 8.57 3.81
C ALA A 64 2.70 7.11 3.38
N ASP A 65 3.70 6.63 2.64
CA ASP A 65 3.94 5.25 2.26
C ASP A 65 4.99 4.62 3.20
N HIS A 66 5.70 3.61 2.76
CA HIS A 66 6.62 2.76 3.53
C HIS A 66 7.77 3.51 4.24
N VAL A 67 8.15 4.69 3.77
CA VAL A 67 9.26 5.49 4.34
C VAL A 67 8.75 6.84 4.84
N PRO A 68 7.86 6.88 5.84
CA PRO A 68 7.22 8.12 6.29
C PRO A 68 8.22 9.16 6.82
N GLN A 69 9.34 8.75 7.37
CA GLN A 69 10.41 9.64 7.84
C GLN A 69 11.06 10.46 6.71
N LEU A 70 10.96 10.03 5.46
CA LEU A 70 11.42 10.79 4.29
C LEU A 70 10.32 11.64 3.69
N GLN A 71 9.08 11.12 3.65
CA GLN A 71 7.94 11.75 3.00
C GLN A 71 7.24 12.79 3.90
N ARG A 72 7.12 12.48 5.19
CA ARG A 72 6.43 13.27 6.22
C ARG A 72 7.33 13.46 7.44
N ARG A 73 8.52 14.00 7.19
CA ARG A 73 9.59 14.11 8.21
C ARG A 73 9.15 14.89 9.45
N LYS A 74 8.44 16.01 9.26
CA LYS A 74 8.00 16.86 10.37
C LYS A 74 7.03 16.11 11.28
N GLU A 75 6.00 15.50 10.69
CA GLU A 75 4.97 14.75 11.40
C GLU A 75 5.58 13.54 12.11
N THR A 76 6.46 12.80 11.43
CA THR A 76 7.15 11.64 11.99
C THR A 76 8.02 12.04 13.19
N MET A 77 8.79 13.11 13.08
CA MET A 77 9.62 13.60 14.18
C MET A 77 8.77 14.12 15.35
N ASN A 78 7.67 14.81 15.08
CA ASN A 78 6.75 15.27 16.11
C ASN A 78 6.12 14.09 16.85
N LEU A 79 5.65 13.07 16.14
CA LEU A 79 5.11 11.84 16.72
C LEU A 79 6.11 11.19 17.69
N PHE A 80 7.33 10.96 17.24
CA PHE A 80 8.35 10.33 18.08
C PHE A 80 8.72 11.19 19.29
N THR A 81 8.86 12.50 19.10
CA THR A 81 9.17 13.43 20.21
C THR A 81 8.06 13.45 21.25
N THR A 82 6.79 13.51 20.82
CA THR A 82 5.60 13.49 21.69
C THR A 82 5.54 12.19 22.47
N PHE A 83 5.73 11.05 21.78
CA PHE A 83 5.71 9.73 22.42
C PHE A 83 6.85 9.60 23.48
N LEU A 84 8.08 9.99 23.13
CA LEU A 84 9.24 9.89 24.04
C LEU A 84 9.10 10.79 25.29
N LYS A 85 8.35 11.88 25.19
CA LYS A 85 8.02 12.74 26.34
C LYS A 85 6.87 12.19 27.20
N GLY A 86 6.20 11.13 26.75
CA GLY A 86 4.99 10.61 27.40
C GLY A 86 3.76 11.51 27.22
N GLU A 87 3.80 12.39 26.23
CA GLU A 87 2.69 13.27 25.85
C GLU A 87 1.66 12.51 24.98
N ASN A 88 0.47 13.08 24.80
CA ASN A 88 -0.60 12.45 24.04
C ASN A 88 -0.36 12.55 22.54
N ILE A 89 -0.16 11.41 21.86
CA ILE A 89 0.06 11.35 20.41
C ILE A 89 -1.19 11.71 19.58
N HIS A 90 -2.38 11.71 20.17
CA HIS A 90 -3.62 12.09 19.49
C HIS A 90 -3.65 13.58 19.11
N ASP A 91 -2.84 14.40 19.75
CA ASP A 91 -2.79 15.85 19.51
C ASP A 91 -1.76 16.24 18.42
N VAL A 92 -1.09 15.25 17.82
CA VAL A 92 -0.06 15.51 16.81
C VAL A 92 -0.71 15.63 15.42
N GLU A 93 -0.54 16.78 14.78
CA GLU A 93 -1.05 17.04 13.43
C GLU A 93 -0.49 16.02 12.41
N GLY A 94 -1.37 15.50 11.54
CA GLY A 94 -0.99 14.55 10.50
C GLY A 94 -0.73 13.13 11.01
N ILE A 95 -1.09 12.85 12.27
CA ILE A 95 -1.03 11.51 12.86
C ILE A 95 -2.44 10.98 13.04
N LEU A 96 -2.64 9.70 12.74
CA LEU A 96 -3.88 8.95 12.86
C LEU A 96 -3.66 7.82 13.89
N PRO A 97 -3.73 8.12 15.19
CA PRO A 97 -3.63 7.10 16.21
C PRO A 97 -4.90 6.25 16.23
N LEU A 98 -4.77 4.94 16.45
CA LEU A 98 -5.88 4.01 16.49
C LEU A 98 -6.04 3.40 17.88
N THR A 99 -7.28 3.29 18.32
CA THR A 99 -7.66 2.49 19.49
C THR A 99 -7.51 0.99 19.20
N ARG A 100 -7.52 0.17 20.24
CA ARG A 100 -7.46 -1.29 20.07
C ARG A 100 -8.66 -1.84 19.30
N GLU A 101 -9.85 -1.27 19.51
CA GLU A 101 -11.08 -1.60 18.80
C GLU A 101 -10.98 -1.28 17.32
N GLU A 102 -10.44 -0.11 16.98
CA GLU A 102 -10.20 0.30 15.59
C GLU A 102 -9.15 -0.57 14.91
N MET A 103 -8.06 -0.91 15.61
CA MET A 103 -7.06 -1.85 15.09
C MET A 103 -7.65 -3.24 14.82
N GLN A 104 -8.52 -3.75 15.71
CA GLN A 104 -9.20 -5.04 15.53
C GLN A 104 -10.18 -5.02 14.36
N ALA A 105 -10.80 -3.87 14.11
CA ALA A 105 -11.74 -3.68 13.01
C ALA A 105 -11.06 -3.44 11.66
N MET A 106 -9.73 -3.21 11.63
CA MET A 106 -8.99 -3.03 10.37
C MET A 106 -9.09 -4.29 9.52
N GLU A 107 -9.68 -4.14 8.34
CA GLU A 107 -9.73 -5.23 7.37
C GLU A 107 -8.32 -5.60 6.89
N ARG A 108 -8.10 -6.91 6.66
CA ARG A 108 -6.85 -7.45 6.08
C ARG A 108 -6.45 -6.78 4.77
N ARG A 109 -7.38 -6.17 4.06
CA ARG A 109 -7.17 -5.52 2.76
C ARG A 109 -7.04 -4.00 2.85
N GLY A 110 -7.07 -3.42 4.05
CA GLY A 110 -6.98 -1.98 4.28
C GLY A 110 -8.21 -1.17 3.82
N GLU A 111 -8.79 -1.54 2.71
CA GLU A 111 -10.02 -0.94 2.16
C GLU A 111 -10.84 -1.98 1.39
N ALA A 112 -12.16 -1.85 1.45
CA ALA A 112 -13.06 -2.66 0.65
C ALA A 112 -12.78 -2.43 -0.86
N ARG A 113 -12.76 -3.52 -1.62
CA ARG A 113 -12.68 -3.41 -3.08
C ARG A 113 -14.03 -3.01 -3.64
N ILE A 114 -14.02 -2.08 -4.56
CA ILE A 114 -15.21 -1.62 -5.27
C ILE A 114 -15.19 -2.11 -6.72
N LYS A 115 -16.38 -2.30 -7.27
CA LYS A 115 -16.54 -2.49 -8.72
C LYS A 115 -16.59 -1.11 -9.37
N PRO A 116 -15.61 -0.77 -10.22
CA PRO A 116 -15.55 0.55 -10.81
C PRO A 116 -16.67 0.75 -11.85
N LEU A 117 -17.13 1.98 -11.98
CA LEU A 117 -18.07 2.39 -13.05
C LEU A 117 -17.33 2.46 -14.40
N GLN A 118 -16.11 2.98 -14.40
CA GLN A 118 -15.23 2.96 -15.56
C GLN A 118 -14.38 1.71 -15.50
N THR A 119 -14.62 0.77 -16.41
CA THR A 119 -13.93 -0.53 -16.41
C THR A 119 -12.75 -0.55 -17.38
N GLN A 120 -12.83 0.10 -18.55
CA GLN A 120 -11.79 0.05 -19.57
C GLN A 120 -10.58 0.90 -19.16
N VAL A 121 -9.40 0.31 -19.20
CA VAL A 121 -8.13 0.93 -18.83
C VAL A 121 -7.01 0.45 -19.74
N GLN A 122 -5.89 1.17 -19.70
CA GLN A 122 -4.67 0.78 -20.39
C GLN A 122 -3.51 0.68 -19.42
N LEU A 123 -2.68 -0.34 -19.59
CA LEU A 123 -1.37 -0.42 -18.99
C LEU A 123 -0.35 0.10 -20.00
N SER A 124 0.46 1.06 -19.60
CA SER A 124 1.57 1.58 -20.39
C SER A 124 2.90 1.12 -19.84
N HIS A 125 3.82 0.74 -20.70
CA HIS A 125 5.18 0.41 -20.31
C HIS A 125 6.02 1.69 -20.15
N ARG A 126 6.93 1.73 -19.17
CA ARG A 126 7.78 2.91 -18.92
C ARG A 126 8.75 3.24 -20.06
N THR A 127 9.20 2.22 -20.79
CA THR A 127 10.25 2.34 -21.81
C THR A 127 9.79 2.01 -23.24
N HIS A 128 8.58 1.49 -23.42
CA HIS A 128 8.02 1.11 -24.71
C HIS A 128 6.73 1.87 -25.00
N LEU A 129 6.44 2.05 -26.29
CA LEU A 129 5.22 2.75 -26.74
C LEU A 129 3.97 1.85 -26.74
N GLU A 130 4.15 0.56 -26.52
CA GLU A 130 3.05 -0.40 -26.51
C GLU A 130 2.21 -0.25 -25.25
N THR A 131 0.90 -0.31 -25.45
CA THR A 131 -0.08 -0.31 -24.38
C THR A 131 -0.85 -1.62 -24.38
N ILE A 132 -1.20 -2.10 -23.19
CA ILE A 132 -2.00 -3.30 -22.97
C ILE A 132 -3.40 -2.85 -22.53
N SER A 133 -4.42 -3.22 -23.33
CA SER A 133 -5.82 -2.97 -22.96
C SER A 133 -6.31 -4.01 -21.96
N ALA A 134 -7.03 -3.54 -20.94
CA ALA A 134 -7.61 -4.38 -19.91
C ALA A 134 -8.90 -3.77 -19.35
N HIS A 135 -9.67 -4.57 -18.61
CA HIS A 135 -10.84 -4.11 -17.87
C HIS A 135 -10.59 -4.23 -16.36
N MET A 136 -10.88 -3.17 -15.61
CA MET A 136 -10.90 -3.24 -14.15
C MET A 136 -12.11 -4.07 -13.68
N VAL A 137 -11.83 -5.12 -12.94
CA VAL A 137 -12.85 -5.98 -12.29
C VAL A 137 -13.20 -5.44 -10.91
N ASP A 138 -12.19 -5.12 -10.14
CA ASP A 138 -12.28 -4.47 -8.85
C ASP A 138 -11.07 -3.57 -8.61
N VAL A 139 -11.23 -2.57 -7.77
CA VAL A 139 -10.18 -1.63 -7.40
C VAL A 139 -10.35 -1.16 -5.96
N ASN A 140 -9.25 -0.92 -5.28
CA ASN A 140 -9.18 -0.13 -4.05
C ASN A 140 -7.92 0.74 -4.09
N PHE A 141 -7.67 1.48 -3.00
CA PHE A 141 -6.52 2.38 -2.95
C PHE A 141 -5.15 1.66 -3.12
N PHE A 142 -5.06 0.38 -2.75
CA PHE A 142 -3.80 -0.37 -2.78
C PHE A 142 -3.58 -1.15 -4.07
N GLY A 143 -4.63 -1.41 -4.85
CA GLY A 143 -4.46 -2.20 -6.05
C GLY A 143 -5.72 -2.47 -6.85
N VAL A 144 -5.55 -3.22 -7.91
CA VAL A 144 -6.59 -3.52 -8.89
C VAL A 144 -6.53 -4.98 -9.34
N LEU A 145 -7.69 -5.56 -9.63
CA LEU A 145 -7.81 -6.78 -10.41
C LEU A 145 -8.21 -6.40 -11.83
N LEU A 146 -7.43 -6.85 -12.79
CA LEU A 146 -7.62 -6.61 -14.21
C LEU A 146 -8.04 -7.90 -14.92
N GLN A 147 -8.99 -7.79 -15.82
CA GLN A 147 -9.30 -8.79 -16.83
C GLN A 147 -8.57 -8.40 -18.12
N LEU A 148 -7.75 -9.30 -18.66
CA LEU A 148 -6.99 -9.06 -19.87
C LEU A 148 -7.87 -9.35 -21.10
N GLU A 149 -7.75 -8.53 -22.13
CA GLU A 149 -8.51 -8.70 -23.37
C GLU A 149 -7.95 -9.82 -24.24
N GLN A 150 -6.64 -10.07 -24.15
CA GLN A 150 -5.94 -11.07 -24.95
C GLN A 150 -4.97 -11.88 -24.09
N PRO A 151 -4.89 -13.22 -24.28
CA PRO A 151 -3.96 -14.06 -23.50
C PRO A 151 -2.48 -13.70 -23.67
N GLU A 152 -2.09 -13.14 -24.81
CA GLU A 152 -0.74 -12.71 -25.11
C GLU A 152 -0.27 -11.58 -24.18
N HIS A 153 -1.21 -10.76 -23.69
CA HIS A 153 -0.93 -9.71 -22.72
C HIS A 153 -0.35 -10.24 -21.41
N ALA A 154 -0.72 -11.45 -21.01
CA ALA A 154 -0.16 -12.07 -19.82
C ALA A 154 1.36 -12.24 -19.91
N GLN A 155 1.86 -12.72 -21.05
CA GLN A 155 3.30 -12.90 -21.26
C GLN A 155 4.06 -11.56 -21.28
N GLN A 156 3.45 -10.51 -21.85
CA GLN A 156 4.03 -9.17 -21.84
C GLN A 156 4.13 -8.61 -20.42
N ILE A 157 3.10 -8.81 -19.60
CA ILE A 157 3.09 -8.39 -18.19
C ILE A 157 4.13 -9.16 -17.37
N GLU A 158 4.20 -10.48 -17.54
CA GLU A 158 5.16 -11.33 -16.82
C GLU A 158 6.63 -11.00 -17.17
N ALA A 159 6.89 -10.56 -18.40
CA ALA A 159 8.23 -10.17 -18.82
C ALA A 159 8.72 -8.90 -18.10
N THR A 160 7.81 -7.99 -17.73
CA THR A 160 8.15 -6.68 -17.15
C THR A 160 7.20 -6.25 -16.02
N PRO A 161 7.03 -7.07 -14.97
CA PRO A 161 5.97 -6.86 -13.98
C PRO A 161 6.15 -5.62 -13.11
N ARG A 162 7.32 -4.98 -13.14
CA ARG A 162 7.65 -3.79 -12.36
C ARG A 162 7.66 -2.48 -13.13
N ASP A 163 7.56 -2.56 -14.47
CA ASP A 163 7.77 -1.43 -15.39
C ASP A 163 6.48 -0.96 -16.05
N LEU A 164 5.34 -1.29 -15.45
CA LEU A 164 4.02 -0.94 -15.94
C LEU A 164 3.39 0.14 -15.09
N ALA A 165 2.59 0.98 -15.74
CA ALA A 165 1.72 1.97 -15.10
C ALA A 165 0.30 1.82 -15.63
N LEU A 166 -0.68 1.91 -14.75
CA LEU A 166 -2.09 1.96 -15.09
C LEU A 166 -2.48 3.39 -15.46
N ASN A 167 -3.07 3.57 -16.64
CA ASN A 167 -3.58 4.86 -17.08
C ASN A 167 -5.05 4.96 -16.66
N LEU A 168 -5.36 5.98 -15.89
CA LEU A 168 -6.69 6.29 -15.39
C LEU A 168 -7.12 7.67 -15.87
N LEU A 169 -8.42 7.88 -16.05
CA LEU A 169 -9.01 9.14 -16.46
C LEU A 169 -9.89 9.70 -15.35
N ASP A 170 -9.61 10.91 -14.91
CA ASP A 170 -10.47 11.67 -14.00
C ASP A 170 -10.91 13.01 -14.64
N GLU A 171 -11.51 13.92 -13.85
CA GLU A 171 -11.96 15.23 -14.34
C GLU A 171 -10.80 16.16 -14.71
N GLU A 172 -9.61 15.94 -14.17
CA GLU A 172 -8.40 16.72 -14.47
C GLU A 172 -7.66 16.17 -15.71
N GLY A 173 -8.12 15.04 -16.27
CA GLY A 173 -7.54 14.38 -17.42
C GLY A 173 -6.89 13.03 -17.08
N GLU A 174 -6.07 12.53 -18.00
CA GLU A 174 -5.35 11.28 -17.80
C GLU A 174 -4.27 11.41 -16.72
N PHE A 175 -4.15 10.37 -15.88
CA PHE A 175 -3.03 10.23 -14.97
C PHE A 175 -2.55 8.78 -14.92
N LYS A 176 -1.31 8.58 -14.52
CA LYS A 176 -0.65 7.28 -14.49
C LYS A 176 -0.24 6.94 -13.07
N ILE A 177 -0.55 5.71 -12.66
CA ILE A 177 -0.06 5.16 -11.41
C ILE A 177 0.83 3.94 -11.69
N GLU A 178 2.05 3.98 -11.17
CA GLU A 178 2.98 2.85 -11.28
C GLU A 178 2.46 1.63 -10.55
N CYS A 179 2.65 0.46 -11.14
CA CYS A 179 2.14 -0.81 -10.63
C CYS A 179 3.26 -1.84 -10.44
N LEU A 180 3.06 -2.71 -9.46
CA LEU A 180 3.71 -4.01 -9.39
C LEU A 180 2.69 -5.08 -9.75
N MET A 181 2.89 -5.74 -10.88
CA MET A 181 2.02 -6.81 -11.34
C MET A 181 2.39 -8.14 -10.68
N PHE A 182 1.38 -8.93 -10.31
CA PHE A 182 1.54 -10.25 -9.72
C PHE A 182 0.29 -11.11 -10.02
N ASP A 183 0.38 -12.42 -9.74
CA ASP A 183 -0.72 -13.37 -9.95
C ASP A 183 -1.33 -13.22 -11.35
N VAL A 184 -0.45 -13.28 -12.38
CA VAL A 184 -0.82 -13.13 -13.78
C VAL A 184 -1.27 -14.47 -14.32
N THR A 185 -2.41 -14.48 -14.99
CA THR A 185 -2.98 -15.63 -15.68
C THR A 185 -3.34 -15.23 -17.12
N ALA A 186 -3.71 -16.17 -17.97
CA ALA A 186 -4.13 -15.87 -19.34
C ALA A 186 -5.29 -14.87 -19.46
N THR A 187 -6.11 -14.73 -18.41
CA THR A 187 -7.32 -13.92 -18.43
C THR A 187 -7.34 -12.78 -17.41
N HIS A 188 -6.51 -12.83 -16.39
CA HIS A 188 -6.51 -11.86 -15.29
C HIS A 188 -5.10 -11.55 -14.82
N ALA A 189 -4.93 -10.35 -14.29
CA ALA A 189 -3.71 -9.93 -13.59
C ALA A 189 -4.08 -9.08 -12.38
N ARG A 190 -3.32 -9.20 -11.30
CA ARG A 190 -3.41 -8.33 -10.13
C ARG A 190 -2.27 -7.34 -10.12
N ALA A 191 -2.56 -6.14 -9.68
CA ALA A 191 -1.54 -5.12 -9.49
C ALA A 191 -1.65 -4.47 -8.12
N LEU A 192 -0.50 -4.20 -7.51
CA LEU A 192 -0.36 -3.28 -6.38
C LEU A 192 0.06 -1.91 -6.92
N PHE A 193 -0.54 -0.86 -6.41
CA PHE A 193 -0.17 0.50 -6.75
C PHE A 193 1.05 0.96 -5.95
N LYS A 194 1.94 1.69 -6.62
CA LYS A 194 3.11 2.31 -5.97
C LYS A 194 2.77 3.77 -5.65
N HIS A 195 2.68 4.10 -4.38
CA HIS A 195 2.30 5.43 -3.88
C HIS A 195 3.49 6.39 -3.71
N GLY A 196 4.52 6.24 -4.54
CA GLY A 196 5.72 7.08 -4.48
C GLY A 196 5.52 8.56 -4.84
N ASN A 197 4.37 8.93 -5.42
CA ASN A 197 4.01 10.30 -5.77
C ASN A 197 2.71 10.69 -5.05
N PHE A 198 2.79 11.70 -4.19
CA PHE A 198 1.67 12.16 -3.38
C PHE A 198 0.48 12.67 -4.24
N ASP A 199 0.76 13.48 -5.26
CA ASP A 199 -0.30 14.05 -6.12
C ASP A 199 -1.06 12.94 -6.86
N VAL A 200 -0.35 11.91 -7.31
CA VAL A 200 -0.95 10.73 -7.96
C VAL A 200 -1.79 9.92 -6.96
N ALA A 201 -1.31 9.75 -5.74
CA ALA A 201 -2.04 9.04 -4.70
C ALA A 201 -3.34 9.78 -4.31
N GLU A 202 -3.31 11.10 -4.20
CA GLU A 202 -4.49 11.92 -3.94
C GLU A 202 -5.50 11.85 -5.09
N ARG A 203 -5.02 11.90 -6.35
CA ARG A 203 -5.88 11.71 -7.53
C ARG A 203 -6.51 10.33 -7.57
N LEU A 204 -5.75 9.28 -7.25
CA LEU A 204 -6.27 7.91 -7.15
C LEU A 204 -7.38 7.82 -6.09
N GLN A 205 -7.19 8.40 -4.93
CA GLN A 205 -8.20 8.42 -3.86
C GLN A 205 -9.50 9.10 -4.34
N ARG A 206 -9.39 10.27 -4.96
CA ARG A 206 -10.55 10.98 -5.55
C ARG A 206 -11.22 10.15 -6.65
N PHE A 207 -10.43 9.49 -7.51
CA PHE A 207 -10.95 8.60 -8.54
C PHE A 207 -11.77 7.47 -7.93
N ILE A 208 -11.24 6.75 -6.92
CA ILE A 208 -11.92 5.63 -6.26
C ILE A 208 -13.22 6.08 -5.60
N LEU A 209 -13.22 7.20 -4.88
CA LEU A 209 -14.43 7.74 -4.25
C LEU A 209 -15.56 8.00 -5.25
N ARG A 210 -15.24 8.43 -6.47
CA ARG A 210 -16.21 8.68 -7.55
C ARG A 210 -16.70 7.41 -8.22
N GLN A 211 -15.89 6.33 -8.20
CA GLN A 211 -16.30 5.02 -8.73
C GLN A 211 -17.28 4.31 -7.81
N THR A 212 -17.41 4.74 -6.56
CA THR A 212 -18.36 4.17 -5.61
C THR A 212 -19.75 4.73 -5.89
N PRO A 213 -20.78 3.89 -6.12
CA PRO A 213 -22.15 4.37 -6.27
C PRO A 213 -22.55 5.16 -5.02
N GLN A 214 -22.90 6.43 -5.19
CA GLN A 214 -23.44 7.19 -4.07
C GLN A 214 -24.75 6.55 -3.63
N PRO A 215 -25.00 6.34 -2.31
CA PRO A 215 -26.30 5.93 -1.86
C PRO A 215 -27.31 6.98 -2.35
N MET A 216 -28.32 6.52 -3.07
CA MET A 216 -29.43 7.40 -3.44
C MET A 216 -30.07 7.91 -2.12
N VAL A 217 -29.99 9.23 -1.92
CA VAL A 217 -30.64 9.92 -0.81
C VAL A 217 -32.15 9.97 -1.05
#